data_f563678e0a2a72cf94fa0659769137ae
#
_entry.id   f563678e0a2a72cf94fa0659769137ae
#
_cell.length_a   1.000
_cell.length_b   1.000
_cell.length_c   1.000
_cell.angle_alpha   90.00
_cell.angle_beta   90.00
_cell.angle_gamma   90.00
#
_symmetry.space_group_name_H-M   'P 1'
#
loop_
_entity.id
_entity.type
_entity.pdbx_description
1 polymer ?
#
loop_
_entity_poly.entity_id
_entity_poly.type
_entity_poly.pdbx_seq_one_letter_code
_entity_poly.pdbx_strand_id
1 'polypeptide(L)'
;MKKQCLRMHLNDKNLYELLRRKEKFSWYQENSIEKHIKDTIWELEELLEWVTNNDIDNIQEELQDVIMNVGQLIYKIIKEKDIKLDFKKHKQKIFNRSKNLKPWKYIGLEAEHKNWVEYKKNYENK
;
A
#
# COMPACT_ATOMS: atom_id res chain seq x y z
N MET A 1 10.74 -10.95 -13.79
CA MET A 1 9.57 -10.27 -14.32
C MET A 1 8.67 -9.69 -13.23
N LYS A 2 8.25 -10.47 -12.25
CA LYS A 2 7.41 -9.98 -11.15
C LYS A 2 8.08 -8.90 -10.29
N LYS A 3 9.38 -9.03 -10.03
CA LYS A 3 10.17 -8.02 -9.30
C LYS A 3 10.31 -6.70 -10.07
N GLN A 4 10.45 -6.78 -11.39
CA GLN A 4 10.51 -5.59 -12.25
C GLN A 4 9.19 -4.85 -12.29
N CYS A 5 8.08 -5.56 -12.30
CA CYS A 5 6.74 -4.96 -12.34
C CYS A 5 6.47 -4.15 -11.07
N LEU A 6 6.73 -4.71 -9.89
CA LEU A 6 6.60 -4.00 -8.62
C LEU A 6 7.57 -2.81 -8.51
N ARG A 7 8.80 -2.97 -9.02
CA ARG A 7 9.80 -1.93 -9.01
C ARG A 7 9.40 -0.75 -9.91
N MET A 8 8.84 -1.03 -11.07
CA MET A 8 8.32 0.00 -11.97
C MET A 8 7.19 0.80 -11.31
N HIS A 9 6.27 0.14 -10.64
CA HIS A 9 5.13 0.81 -10.03
C HIS A 9 5.52 1.67 -8.82
N LEU A 10 6.55 1.30 -8.07
CA LEU A 10 6.97 2.03 -6.87
C LEU A 10 7.99 3.14 -7.13
N ASN A 11 8.79 3.04 -8.21
CA ASN A 11 9.88 3.97 -8.50
C ASN A 11 9.81 4.60 -9.89
N ASP A 12 8.71 4.47 -10.59
CA ASP A 12 8.59 4.90 -11.98
C ASP A 12 8.33 6.41 -12.06
N LYS A 13 9.22 7.12 -12.77
CA LYS A 13 9.04 8.54 -13.10
C LYS A 13 7.75 8.78 -13.90
N ASN A 14 7.37 7.85 -14.75
CA ASN A 14 6.15 7.95 -15.55
C ASN A 14 4.90 7.89 -14.67
N LEU A 15 4.91 7.09 -13.61
CA LEU A 15 3.82 7.06 -12.64
C LEU A 15 3.67 8.42 -11.95
N TYR A 16 4.77 9.00 -11.51
CA TYR A 16 4.79 10.32 -10.88
C TYR A 16 4.25 11.40 -11.82
N GLU A 17 4.70 11.41 -13.08
CA GLU A 17 4.20 12.32 -14.11
C GLU A 17 2.71 12.14 -14.36
N LEU A 18 2.24 10.91 -14.42
CA LEU A 18 0.83 10.61 -14.58
C LEU A 18 0.01 11.15 -13.41
N LEU A 19 0.48 10.98 -12.19
CA LEU A 19 -0.17 11.52 -10.99
C LEU A 19 -0.23 13.04 -11.00
N ARG A 20 0.84 13.70 -11.42
CA ARG A 20 0.88 15.16 -11.60
C ARG A 20 -0.12 15.65 -12.62
N ARG A 21 -0.28 14.92 -13.72
CA ARG A 21 -1.28 15.26 -14.74
C ARG A 21 -2.69 15.06 -14.23
N LYS A 22 -2.93 13.98 -13.48
CA LYS A 22 -4.24 13.66 -12.92
C LYS A 22 -4.71 14.67 -11.88
N GLU A 23 -3.82 15.31 -11.14
CA GLU A 23 -4.20 16.34 -10.16
C GLU A 23 -4.88 17.55 -10.79
N LYS A 24 -4.73 17.76 -12.11
CA LYS A 24 -5.39 18.84 -12.84
C LYS A 24 -6.85 18.59 -13.15
N PHE A 25 -7.29 17.35 -13.06
CA PHE A 25 -8.70 17.01 -13.29
C PHE A 25 -9.58 17.48 -12.15
N SER A 26 -10.75 17.99 -12.51
CA SER A 26 -11.73 18.49 -11.54
C SER A 26 -12.11 17.45 -10.49
N TRP A 27 -12.32 16.21 -10.91
CA TRP A 27 -12.69 15.13 -9.99
C TRP A 27 -11.62 14.87 -8.93
N TYR A 28 -10.35 15.03 -9.28
CA TYR A 28 -9.26 14.89 -8.33
C TYR A 28 -9.25 16.06 -7.33
N GLN A 29 -9.42 17.29 -7.83
CA GLN A 29 -9.38 18.49 -7.01
C GLN A 29 -10.60 18.60 -6.09
N GLU A 30 -11.77 18.25 -6.58
CA GLU A 30 -13.03 18.34 -5.84
C GLU A 30 -13.24 17.20 -4.85
N ASN A 31 -12.64 16.03 -5.08
CA ASN A 31 -12.74 14.90 -4.18
C ASN A 31 -11.88 15.11 -2.93
N SER A 32 -12.50 14.94 -1.76
CA SER A 32 -11.79 14.94 -0.48
C SER A 32 -10.91 13.69 -0.33
N ILE A 33 -9.95 13.74 0.58
CA ILE A 33 -9.16 12.56 0.97
C ILE A 33 -10.08 11.42 1.40
N GLU A 34 -11.12 11.73 2.19
CA GLU A 34 -12.11 10.74 2.63
C GLU A 34 -12.80 10.06 1.44
N LYS A 35 -13.21 10.83 0.45
CA LYS A 35 -13.83 10.28 -0.77
C LYS A 35 -12.87 9.37 -1.53
N HIS A 36 -11.60 9.77 -1.66
CA HIS A 36 -10.57 8.96 -2.30
C HIS A 36 -10.34 7.63 -1.54
N ILE A 37 -10.36 7.67 -0.22
CA ILE A 37 -10.22 6.45 0.59
C ILE A 37 -11.40 5.52 0.34
N LYS A 38 -12.63 6.06 0.33
CA LYS A 38 -13.84 5.28 0.06
C LYS A 38 -13.82 4.66 -1.34
N ASP A 39 -13.37 5.41 -2.33
CA ASP A 39 -13.23 4.90 -3.70
C ASP A 39 -12.19 3.77 -3.78
N THR A 40 -11.10 3.88 -3.03
CA THR A 40 -10.07 2.84 -2.96
C THR A 40 -10.62 1.57 -2.28
N ILE A 41 -11.41 1.72 -1.23
CA ILE A 41 -12.08 0.60 -0.57
C ILE A 41 -13.03 -0.10 -1.56
N TRP A 42 -13.76 0.65 -2.35
CA TRP A 42 -14.64 0.11 -3.39
C TRP A 42 -13.85 -0.75 -4.39
N GLU A 43 -12.71 -0.25 -4.87
CA GLU A 43 -11.84 -1.00 -5.78
C GLU A 43 -11.34 -2.31 -5.15
N LEU A 44 -11.03 -2.29 -3.85
CA LEU A 44 -10.63 -3.50 -3.13
C LEU A 44 -11.78 -4.51 -2.99
N GLU A 45 -13.00 -4.03 -2.81
CA GLU A 45 -14.19 -4.88 -2.78
C GLU A 45 -14.44 -5.53 -4.14
N GLU A 46 -14.27 -4.79 -5.23
CA GLU A 46 -14.35 -5.33 -6.59
C GLU A 46 -13.26 -6.40 -6.82
N LEU A 47 -12.05 -6.13 -6.36
CA LEU A 47 -10.96 -7.09 -6.44
C LEU A 47 -11.31 -8.40 -5.71
N LEU A 48 -11.89 -8.30 -4.52
CA LEU A 48 -12.33 -9.46 -3.76
C LEU A 48 -13.35 -10.30 -4.53
N GLU A 49 -14.29 -9.64 -5.21
CA GLU A 49 -15.29 -10.32 -6.04
C GLU A 49 -14.64 -11.08 -7.20
N TRP A 50 -13.70 -10.43 -7.93
CA TRP A 50 -12.99 -11.07 -9.03
C TRP A 50 -12.12 -12.24 -8.57
N VAL A 51 -11.45 -12.11 -7.43
CA VAL A 51 -10.65 -13.18 -6.83
C VAL A 51 -11.54 -14.37 -6.44
N THR A 52 -12.68 -14.08 -5.82
CA THR A 52 -13.65 -15.11 -5.42
C THR A 52 -14.17 -15.88 -6.64
N ASN A 53 -14.40 -15.19 -7.75
CA ASN A 53 -14.88 -15.79 -8.99
C ASN A 53 -13.76 -16.37 -9.86
N ASN A 54 -12.51 -16.26 -9.44
CA ASN A 54 -11.32 -16.70 -10.17
C ASN A 54 -11.25 -16.14 -11.61
N ASP A 55 -11.66 -14.89 -11.79
CA ASP A 55 -11.65 -14.21 -13.08
C ASP A 55 -10.30 -13.52 -13.28
N ILE A 56 -9.36 -14.23 -13.89
CA ILE A 56 -7.95 -13.81 -14.00
C ILE A 56 -7.80 -12.48 -14.74
N ASP A 57 -8.51 -12.28 -15.83
CA ASP A 57 -8.39 -11.06 -16.63
C ASP A 57 -8.86 -9.83 -15.83
N ASN A 58 -9.99 -9.94 -15.14
CA ASN A 58 -10.48 -8.87 -14.30
C ASN A 58 -9.62 -8.65 -13.06
N ILE A 59 -9.04 -9.72 -12.48
CA ILE A 59 -8.08 -9.59 -11.39
C ILE A 59 -6.88 -8.73 -11.81
N GLN A 60 -6.33 -8.98 -12.99
CA GLN A 60 -5.18 -8.23 -13.50
C GLN A 60 -5.50 -6.75 -13.69
N GLU A 61 -6.63 -6.44 -14.29
CA GLU A 61 -7.07 -5.05 -14.47
C GLU A 61 -7.29 -4.36 -13.12
N GLU A 62 -8.00 -5.02 -12.20
CA GLU A 62 -8.32 -4.46 -10.91
C GLU A 62 -7.09 -4.21 -10.03
N LEU A 63 -6.10 -5.10 -10.10
CA LEU A 63 -4.82 -4.89 -9.39
C LEU A 63 -4.12 -3.60 -9.86
N GLN A 64 -4.16 -3.33 -11.16
CA GLN A 64 -3.59 -2.10 -11.72
C GLN A 64 -4.38 -0.87 -11.24
N ASP A 65 -5.70 -0.94 -11.24
CA ASP A 65 -6.56 0.14 -10.77
C ASP A 65 -6.35 0.42 -9.28
N VAL A 66 -6.22 -0.61 -8.46
CA VAL A 66 -5.92 -0.46 -7.03
C VAL A 66 -4.57 0.23 -6.83
N ILE A 67 -3.54 -0.18 -7.54
CA ILE A 67 -2.21 0.45 -7.46
C ILE A 67 -2.30 1.93 -7.82
N MET A 68 -3.01 2.27 -8.90
CA MET A 68 -3.18 3.65 -9.33
C MET A 68 -3.96 4.48 -8.30
N ASN A 69 -5.04 3.94 -7.77
CA ASN A 69 -5.85 4.65 -6.78
C ASN A 69 -5.09 4.89 -5.48
N VAL A 70 -4.33 3.90 -5.01
CA VAL A 70 -3.47 4.06 -3.83
C VAL A 70 -2.39 5.11 -4.09
N GLY A 71 -1.76 5.09 -5.28
CA GLY A 71 -0.78 6.10 -5.66
C GLY A 71 -1.35 7.52 -5.65
N GLN A 72 -2.54 7.70 -6.22
CA GLN A 72 -3.23 9.00 -6.24
C GLN A 72 -3.59 9.47 -4.81
N LEU A 73 -4.06 8.56 -3.98
CA LEU A 73 -4.40 8.85 -2.59
C LEU A 73 -3.17 9.31 -1.79
N ILE A 74 -2.07 8.59 -1.92
CA ILE A 74 -0.80 8.94 -1.26
C ILE A 74 -0.33 10.33 -1.71
N TYR A 75 -0.35 10.58 -3.00
CA TYR A 75 0.06 11.87 -3.58
C TYR A 75 -0.79 13.01 -3.03
N LYS A 76 -2.11 12.83 -2.98
CA LYS A 76 -3.04 13.83 -2.46
C LYS A 76 -2.81 14.10 -0.97
N ILE A 77 -2.64 13.07 -0.16
CA ILE A 77 -2.39 13.20 1.28
C ILE A 77 -1.08 13.94 1.53
N ILE A 78 -0.02 13.56 0.84
CA ILE A 78 1.29 14.19 0.98
C ILE A 78 1.21 15.69 0.67
N LYS A 79 0.53 16.06 -0.41
CA LYS A 79 0.39 17.46 -0.83
C LYS A 79 -0.49 18.25 0.12
N GLU A 80 -1.67 17.76 0.46
CA GLU A 80 -2.62 18.49 1.29
C GLU A 80 -2.18 18.62 2.75
N LYS A 81 -1.48 17.61 3.27
CA LYS A 81 -1.02 17.58 4.66
C LYS A 81 0.43 18.03 4.84
N ASP A 82 1.11 18.36 3.76
CA ASP A 82 2.53 18.74 3.76
C ASP A 82 3.41 17.74 4.52
N ILE A 83 3.21 16.46 4.19
CA ILE A 83 3.93 15.34 4.82
C ILE A 83 5.14 14.96 3.99
N LYS A 84 6.27 14.73 4.65
CA LYS A 84 7.44 14.11 4.04
C LYS A 84 7.51 12.65 4.48
N LEU A 85 7.50 11.72 3.50
CA LEU A 85 7.65 10.31 3.80
C LEU A 85 9.13 9.96 3.95
N ASP A 86 9.47 9.35 5.09
CA ASP A 86 10.82 8.84 5.32
C ASP A 86 10.85 7.34 5.00
N PHE A 87 11.00 7.03 3.72
CA PHE A 87 11.06 5.64 3.25
C PHE A 87 12.26 4.88 3.80
N LYS A 88 13.37 5.56 4.02
CA LYS A 88 14.58 4.95 4.59
C LYS A 88 14.33 4.46 6.01
N LYS A 89 13.73 5.30 6.84
CA LYS A 89 13.36 4.96 8.22
C LYS A 89 12.35 3.82 8.25
N HIS A 90 11.34 3.89 7.38
CA HIS A 90 10.31 2.84 7.31
C HIS A 90 10.89 1.51 6.84
N LYS A 91 11.77 1.53 5.85
CA LYS A 91 12.48 0.34 5.36
C LYS A 91 13.33 -0.30 6.47
N GLN A 92 14.02 0.53 7.26
CA GLN A 92 14.80 0.06 8.39
C GLN A 92 13.91 -0.61 9.46
N LYS A 93 12.76 -0.03 9.71
CA LYS A 93 11.77 -0.59 10.64
C LYS A 93 11.29 -1.97 10.20
N ILE A 94 10.94 -2.12 8.92
CA ILE A 94 10.53 -3.41 8.34
C ILE A 94 11.67 -4.43 8.43
N PHE A 95 12.88 -4.02 8.14
CA PHE A 95 14.06 -4.88 8.22
C PHE A 95 14.31 -5.37 9.65
N ASN A 96 14.19 -4.49 10.63
CA ASN A 96 14.31 -4.84 12.05
C ASN A 96 13.24 -5.84 12.48
N ARG A 97 12.00 -5.66 12.03
CA ARG A 97 10.93 -6.63 12.26
C ARG A 97 11.29 -8.00 11.70
N SER A 98 11.77 -8.03 10.47
CA SER A 98 12.19 -9.27 9.79
C SER A 98 13.29 -10.02 10.56
N LYS A 99 14.21 -9.30 11.19
CA LYS A 99 15.27 -9.92 12.01
C LYS A 99 14.77 -10.47 13.35
N ASN A 100 13.82 -9.79 13.97
CA ASN A 100 13.40 -10.08 15.34
C ASN A 100 12.16 -10.96 15.42
N LEU A 101 11.33 -10.96 14.37
CA LEU A 101 10.23 -11.90 14.22
C LEU A 101 10.76 -13.21 13.65
N LYS A 102 10.60 -14.29 14.39
CA LYS A 102 11.23 -15.59 14.08
C LYS A 102 10.19 -16.64 13.76
N PRO A 103 9.68 -16.68 12.49
CA PRO A 103 8.62 -17.63 12.11
C PRO A 103 9.04 -19.09 12.23
N TRP A 104 10.34 -19.38 12.17
CA TRP A 104 10.86 -20.74 12.38
C TRP A 104 10.78 -21.20 13.84
N LYS A 105 10.70 -20.26 14.78
CA LYS A 105 10.62 -20.54 16.22
C LYS A 105 9.18 -20.49 16.72
N TYR A 106 8.37 -19.62 16.16
CA TYR A 106 6.99 -19.39 16.54
C TYR A 106 6.09 -19.94 15.45
N ILE A 107 5.55 -21.13 15.62
CA ILE A 107 4.74 -21.82 14.61
C ILE A 107 3.26 -21.71 14.96
N GLY A 108 2.46 -21.26 13.96
CA GLY A 108 1.04 -21.08 14.09
C GLY A 108 0.63 -19.64 14.40
N LEU A 109 -0.59 -19.28 14.04
CA LEU A 109 -1.10 -17.90 14.12
C LEU A 109 -1.05 -17.32 15.52
N GLU A 110 -1.38 -18.09 16.53
CA GLU A 110 -1.38 -17.62 17.92
C GLU A 110 0.03 -17.31 18.42
N ALA A 111 0.98 -18.22 18.16
CA ALA A 111 2.39 -18.02 18.55
C ALA A 111 3.02 -16.85 17.80
N GLU A 112 2.75 -16.71 16.51
CA GLU A 112 3.21 -15.60 15.69
C GLU A 112 2.65 -14.28 16.18
N HIS A 113 1.37 -14.24 16.54
CA HIS A 113 0.73 -13.05 17.08
C HIS A 113 1.35 -12.63 18.42
N LYS A 114 1.60 -13.57 19.32
CA LYS A 114 2.31 -13.30 20.59
C LYS A 114 3.71 -12.73 20.34
N ASN A 115 4.45 -13.32 19.42
CA ASN A 115 5.77 -12.85 19.03
C ASN A 115 5.71 -11.41 18.51
N TRP A 116 4.72 -11.09 17.70
CA TRP A 116 4.49 -9.75 17.17
C TRP A 116 4.19 -8.75 18.29
N VAL A 117 3.29 -9.08 19.20
CA VAL A 117 2.91 -8.22 20.32
C VAL A 117 4.12 -7.93 21.22
N GLU A 118 4.89 -8.95 21.57
CA GLU A 118 6.10 -8.81 22.37
C GLU A 118 7.16 -7.95 21.67
N TYR A 119 7.34 -8.18 20.37
CA TYR A 119 8.27 -7.39 19.58
C TYR A 119 7.88 -5.90 19.60
N LYS A 120 6.63 -5.57 19.34
CA LYS A 120 6.16 -4.18 19.36
C LYS A 120 6.36 -3.54 20.73
N LYS A 121 6.02 -4.25 21.79
CA LYS A 121 6.18 -3.77 23.15
C LYS A 121 7.65 -3.48 23.49
N ASN A 122 8.56 -4.35 23.09
CA ASN A 122 9.97 -4.26 23.47
C ASN A 122 10.76 -3.29 22.59
N TYR A 123 10.42 -3.17 21.32
CA TYR A 123 11.25 -2.48 20.32
C TYR A 123 10.59 -1.29 19.62
N GLU A 124 9.27 -1.26 19.52
CA GLU A 124 8.58 -0.24 18.75
C GLU A 124 7.73 0.75 19.57
N ASN A 125 7.28 0.36 20.76
CA ASN A 125 6.43 1.19 21.63
C ASN A 125 7.18 1.89 22.76
N LYS A 126 8.49 2.00 22.62
CA LYS A 126 9.32 2.72 23.60
C LYS A 126 9.38 4.21 23.32
#